data_984d4386c5e8e1f49d195df030863165
#
_entry.id   984d4386c5e8e1f49d195df030863165
#
_cell.length_a   1.000
_cell.length_b   1.000
_cell.length_c   1.000
_cell.angle_alpha   90.00
_cell.angle_beta   90.00
_cell.angle_gamma   90.00
#
_symmetry.space_group_name_H-M   'P 1'
#
loop_
_entity.id
_entity.type
_entity.pdbx_description
1 polymer ?
#
loop_
_entity_poly.entity_id
_entity_poly.type
_entity_poly.pdbx_seq_one_letter_code
_entity_poly.pdbx_strand_id
1 'polypeptide(L)'
;DTTYYAYKKLEGLKLYTSNRIAKEFTDKLYSNEYDYAYVDMIEKDYTHFMNLNMQILSTQFFTRHYHYRNYMHTCTYAQQLLWLELNYKNIISIIDDFEPDFILDTDSAELARTILREVCYKKNIPYVSVEYPRYEFNVGYTYSLGYSLMPTLVKSYRYYESLGDDSLRDEIDYVVDFRNKSSIMHDQYKGDVTSQYKANGLLVTFKRLLGNIKYFYIDQDVKAGCRKLKKSNPLLYNSSFEFIKFFIRYEYTKQKLYRKNKYFQNPIDGEKYVYMPLHLIPESSTFTLAPIYINELSIIEAVSKSLPTGWWLYVKEHQAMLGERGEFFYKAVNKLPNVKMVQLNYYQDPKPWIIKSQGVVTISGTSAYEAAMLGKHAIVFSDVPFSLIEGVHRCKSFEDLPAIISLFNNELDNIKSCASYIAAVKRYSYPMNLKLMLNQGLHILRGKADLDKQYQASLDSLEKLYLLAIENY
;
A
#
# COMPACT_ATOMS: atom_id res chain seq x y z
N ASP A 1 -0.85 -26.04 -3.60
CA ASP A 1 0.22 -25.22 -4.03
C ASP A 1 0.42 -25.20 -5.54
N THR A 2 -0.62 -24.73 -6.21
CA THR A 2 -0.71 -24.72 -7.68
C THR A 2 0.33 -23.81 -8.33
N THR A 3 0.77 -22.77 -7.65
CA THR A 3 1.80 -21.83 -8.11
C THR A 3 3.17 -22.51 -8.13
N TYR A 4 3.55 -23.20 -7.06
CA TYR A 4 4.79 -23.96 -7.00
C TYR A 4 4.90 -24.99 -8.14
N TYR A 5 3.81 -25.75 -8.41
CA TYR A 5 3.80 -26.74 -9.49
C TYR A 5 3.86 -26.13 -10.88
N ALA A 6 3.34 -24.90 -11.06
CA ALA A 6 3.47 -24.16 -12.31
C ALA A 6 4.93 -23.75 -12.55
N TYR A 7 5.60 -23.16 -11.56
CA TYR A 7 7.00 -22.74 -11.66
C TYR A 7 7.96 -23.92 -11.80
N LYS A 8 7.69 -25.07 -11.15
CA LYS A 8 8.53 -26.27 -11.24
C LYS A 8 8.71 -26.79 -12.68
N LYS A 9 7.80 -26.42 -13.58
CA LYS A 9 7.87 -26.82 -15.01
C LYS A 9 8.78 -25.92 -15.86
N LEU A 10 9.24 -24.79 -15.30
CA LEU A 10 10.12 -23.87 -16.04
C LEU A 10 11.57 -24.32 -15.86
N GLU A 11 12.30 -24.38 -16.96
CA GLU A 11 13.74 -24.70 -16.96
C GLU A 11 14.56 -23.53 -16.41
N GLY A 12 15.69 -23.83 -15.81
CA GLY A 12 16.62 -22.83 -15.28
C GLY A 12 16.23 -22.22 -13.93
N LEU A 13 15.12 -22.68 -13.30
CA LEU A 13 14.70 -22.17 -12.00
C LEU A 13 15.12 -23.08 -10.86
N LYS A 14 15.76 -22.51 -9.83
CA LYS A 14 15.92 -23.11 -8.50
C LYS A 14 14.82 -22.60 -7.58
N LEU A 15 13.94 -23.47 -7.09
CA LEU A 15 12.80 -23.12 -6.29
C LEU A 15 13.04 -23.39 -4.82
N TYR A 16 12.81 -22.39 -3.98
CA TYR A 16 12.84 -22.49 -2.53
C TYR A 16 11.42 -22.45 -1.95
N THR A 17 11.17 -23.16 -0.85
CA THR A 17 9.86 -23.21 -0.22
C THR A 17 9.95 -22.89 1.27
N SER A 18 8.91 -22.28 1.82
CA SER A 18 8.78 -22.00 3.25
C SER A 18 8.21 -23.17 4.07
N ASN A 19 7.98 -24.32 3.46
CA ASN A 19 7.36 -25.48 4.15
C ASN A 19 8.16 -25.96 5.36
N ARG A 20 9.49 -25.88 5.30
CA ARG A 20 10.39 -26.24 6.41
C ARG A 20 10.15 -25.33 7.61
N ILE A 21 10.06 -24.01 7.38
CA ILE A 21 9.83 -23.02 8.45
C ILE A 21 8.51 -23.30 9.14
N ALA A 22 7.44 -23.49 8.35
CA ALA A 22 6.10 -23.74 8.89
C ALA A 22 6.04 -24.98 9.77
N LYS A 23 6.79 -26.05 9.40
CA LYS A 23 6.88 -27.27 10.21
C LYS A 23 7.65 -27.01 11.51
N GLU A 24 8.84 -26.42 11.43
CA GLU A 24 9.67 -26.12 12.60
C GLU A 24 8.95 -25.17 13.57
N PHE A 25 8.27 -24.17 13.05
CA PHE A 25 7.44 -23.27 13.83
C PHE A 25 6.30 -24.01 14.55
N THR A 26 5.63 -24.94 13.85
CA THR A 26 4.56 -25.77 14.45
C THR A 26 5.09 -26.65 15.57
N ASP A 27 6.26 -27.22 15.40
CA ASP A 27 6.89 -28.10 16.39
C ASP A 27 7.29 -27.32 17.67
N LYS A 28 7.70 -26.05 17.52
CA LYS A 28 8.10 -25.15 18.62
C LYS A 28 7.00 -24.24 19.15
N LEU A 29 5.83 -24.23 18.53
CA LEU A 29 4.76 -23.25 18.80
C LEU A 29 4.36 -23.14 20.27
N TYR A 30 4.30 -24.26 20.97
CA TYR A 30 3.83 -24.30 22.36
C TYR A 30 4.95 -24.19 23.39
N SER A 31 6.22 -24.26 22.98
CA SER A 31 7.36 -24.05 23.88
C SER A 31 7.54 -22.56 24.24
N ASN A 32 7.07 -21.63 23.39
CA ASN A 32 7.39 -20.21 23.42
C ASN A 32 8.92 -19.92 23.43
N GLU A 33 9.70 -20.89 22.97
CA GLU A 33 11.15 -20.78 22.93
C GLU A 33 11.59 -20.17 21.61
N TYR A 34 12.44 -19.16 21.71
CA TYR A 34 13.17 -18.58 20.60
C TYR A 34 14.62 -18.31 21.06
N ASP A 35 15.53 -18.27 20.11
CA ASP A 35 16.93 -17.97 20.40
C ASP A 35 17.12 -16.46 20.57
N TYR A 36 17.11 -16.01 21.83
CA TYR A 36 17.27 -14.59 22.15
C TYR A 36 18.59 -14.03 21.62
N ALA A 37 19.70 -14.76 21.72
CA ALA A 37 21.00 -14.28 21.25
C ALA A 37 21.01 -14.11 19.74
N TYR A 38 20.37 -15.01 19.01
CA TYR A 38 20.21 -14.90 17.56
C TYR A 38 19.32 -13.71 17.19
N VAL A 39 18.17 -13.52 17.85
CA VAL A 39 17.25 -12.40 17.59
C VAL A 39 17.91 -11.06 17.90
N ASP A 40 18.68 -10.96 19.00
CA ASP A 40 19.45 -9.76 19.35
C ASP A 40 20.54 -9.46 18.31
N MET A 41 21.21 -10.49 17.80
CA MET A 41 22.19 -10.35 16.71
C MET A 41 21.50 -9.84 15.42
N ILE A 42 20.35 -10.39 15.06
CA ILE A 42 19.57 -9.92 13.91
C ILE A 42 19.17 -8.45 14.08
N GLU A 43 18.66 -8.07 15.28
CA GLU A 43 18.30 -6.66 15.56
C GLU A 43 19.48 -5.71 15.36
N LYS A 44 20.69 -6.10 15.78
CA LYS A 44 21.88 -5.25 15.70
C LYS A 44 22.52 -5.22 14.31
N ASP A 45 22.52 -6.35 13.62
CA ASP A 45 23.36 -6.52 12.43
C ASP A 45 22.59 -6.43 11.11
N TYR A 46 21.30 -6.77 11.10
CA TYR A 46 20.52 -6.89 9.89
C TYR A 46 19.42 -5.83 9.74
N THR A 47 18.93 -5.24 10.84
CA THR A 47 17.83 -4.27 10.73
C THR A 47 18.37 -2.88 10.37
N HIS A 48 18.18 -2.49 9.13
CA HIS A 48 18.54 -1.16 8.63
C HIS A 48 17.31 -0.26 8.41
N PHE A 49 16.30 -0.78 7.73
CA PHE A 49 15.09 -0.03 7.41
C PHE A 49 14.04 -0.13 8.51
N MET A 50 13.87 -1.31 9.08
CA MET A 50 12.88 -1.59 10.12
C MET A 50 13.48 -2.46 11.22
N ASN A 51 13.42 -2.02 12.48
CA ASN A 51 13.71 -2.89 13.60
C ASN A 51 12.68 -4.04 13.71
N LEU A 52 12.97 -5.07 14.48
CA LEU A 52 12.12 -6.27 14.54
C LEU A 52 10.69 -5.97 15.02
N ASN A 53 10.52 -5.07 15.97
CA ASN A 53 9.19 -4.67 16.43
C ASN A 53 8.40 -3.93 15.35
N MET A 54 9.05 -3.09 14.56
CA MET A 54 8.42 -2.43 13.41
C MET A 54 8.02 -3.48 12.35
N GLN A 55 8.85 -4.47 12.08
CA GLN A 55 8.52 -5.59 11.18
C GLN A 55 7.30 -6.37 11.68
N ILE A 56 7.21 -6.66 12.99
CA ILE A 56 6.03 -7.29 13.59
C ILE A 56 4.78 -6.43 13.39
N LEU A 57 4.87 -5.14 13.66
CA LEU A 57 3.72 -4.24 13.67
C LEU A 57 3.29 -3.73 12.30
N SER A 58 4.17 -3.75 11.30
CA SER A 58 3.94 -3.12 10.00
C SER A 58 3.77 -4.10 8.84
N THR A 59 3.90 -5.41 9.05
CA THR A 59 3.68 -6.40 8.00
C THR A 59 2.25 -6.90 8.00
N GLN A 60 1.75 -7.32 6.84
CA GLN A 60 0.41 -7.90 6.73
C GLN A 60 0.25 -9.19 7.53
N PHE A 61 1.36 -9.86 7.86
CA PHE A 61 1.35 -11.12 8.57
C PHE A 61 0.87 -10.98 10.02
N PHE A 62 1.38 -9.99 10.75
CA PHE A 62 1.05 -9.81 12.17
C PHE A 62 0.09 -8.66 12.43
N THR A 63 0.13 -7.60 11.62
CA THR A 63 -0.57 -6.36 11.91
C THR A 63 -1.95 -6.32 11.31
N ARG A 64 -2.92 -6.75 12.05
CA ARG A 64 -4.33 -6.63 11.64
C ARG A 64 -5.22 -6.04 12.72
N HIS A 65 -4.61 -5.36 13.70
CA HIS A 65 -5.34 -4.76 14.81
C HIS A 65 -6.16 -3.51 14.41
N TYR A 66 -5.91 -2.95 13.21
CA TYR A 66 -6.69 -1.83 12.68
C TYR A 66 -7.97 -2.25 11.96
N HIS A 67 -8.12 -3.52 11.66
CA HIS A 67 -9.30 -4.05 11.01
C HIS A 67 -9.65 -5.47 11.49
N TYR A 68 -10.82 -5.96 11.11
CA TYR A 68 -11.36 -7.22 11.64
C TYR A 68 -10.69 -8.50 11.12
N ARG A 69 -9.90 -8.41 10.06
CA ARG A 69 -9.15 -9.56 9.51
C ARG A 69 -7.92 -9.89 10.34
N ASN A 70 -8.07 -9.98 11.63
CA ASN A 70 -6.96 -10.28 12.52
C ASN A 70 -6.76 -11.79 12.65
N TYR A 71 -5.88 -12.35 11.83
CA TYR A 71 -5.59 -13.79 11.82
C TYR A 71 -4.56 -14.19 12.87
N MET A 72 -3.77 -13.26 13.37
CA MET A 72 -2.61 -13.53 14.21
C MET A 72 -2.74 -12.95 15.63
N HIS A 73 -3.91 -12.47 16.00
CA HIS A 73 -4.14 -11.83 17.30
C HIS A 73 -3.95 -12.76 18.51
N THR A 74 -3.95 -14.07 18.28
CA THR A 74 -3.74 -15.07 19.33
C THR A 74 -2.27 -15.42 19.56
N CYS A 75 -1.35 -14.89 18.72
CA CYS A 75 0.07 -15.13 18.88
C CYS A 75 0.63 -14.32 20.05
N THR A 76 1.42 -15.00 20.90
CA THR A 76 2.23 -14.31 21.91
C THR A 76 3.40 -13.57 21.25
N TYR A 77 3.98 -12.61 21.95
CA TYR A 77 5.17 -11.92 21.47
C TYR A 77 6.36 -12.88 21.23
N ALA A 78 6.56 -13.84 22.11
CA ALA A 78 7.58 -14.87 21.93
C ALA A 78 7.36 -15.70 20.65
N GLN A 79 6.10 -16.05 20.33
CA GLN A 79 5.77 -16.74 19.07
C GLN A 79 6.05 -15.86 17.84
N GLN A 80 5.82 -14.56 17.94
CA GLN A 80 6.15 -13.63 16.85
C GLN A 80 7.66 -13.51 16.65
N LEU A 81 8.44 -13.46 17.72
CA LEU A 81 9.91 -13.47 17.65
C LEU A 81 10.45 -14.80 17.09
N LEU A 82 9.89 -15.93 17.50
CA LEU A 82 10.23 -17.24 16.92
C LEU A 82 9.96 -17.25 15.40
N TRP A 83 8.84 -16.68 14.96
CA TRP A 83 8.54 -16.62 13.52
C TRP A 83 9.53 -15.75 12.77
N LEU A 84 9.95 -14.62 13.33
CA LEU A 84 11.01 -13.77 12.77
C LEU A 84 12.34 -14.55 12.71
N GLU A 85 12.76 -15.17 13.80
CA GLU A 85 13.98 -15.99 13.87
C GLU A 85 14.05 -17.02 12.73
N LEU A 86 12.98 -17.80 12.57
CA LEU A 86 12.91 -18.85 11.55
C LEU A 86 12.94 -18.28 10.13
N ASN A 87 12.26 -17.15 9.89
CA ASN A 87 12.28 -16.49 8.57
C ASN A 87 13.65 -15.91 8.25
N TYR A 88 14.33 -15.26 9.20
CA TYR A 88 15.68 -14.76 9.00
C TYR A 88 16.66 -15.92 8.73
N LYS A 89 16.65 -16.98 9.54
CA LYS A 89 17.47 -18.17 9.31
C LYS A 89 17.28 -18.77 7.93
N ASN A 90 16.02 -18.87 7.49
CA ASN A 90 15.70 -19.42 6.18
C ASN A 90 16.16 -18.48 5.03
N ILE A 91 15.87 -17.20 5.11
CA ILE A 91 16.20 -16.25 4.04
C ILE A 91 17.73 -16.09 3.94
N ILE A 92 18.43 -15.96 5.04
CA ILE A 92 19.90 -15.92 5.05
C ILE A 92 20.47 -17.19 4.40
N SER A 93 19.95 -18.37 4.79
CA SER A 93 20.39 -19.66 4.20
C SER A 93 20.10 -19.75 2.70
N ILE A 94 18.98 -19.19 2.20
CA ILE A 94 18.66 -19.14 0.76
C ILE A 94 19.64 -18.24 0.03
N ILE A 95 19.92 -17.06 0.57
CA ILE A 95 20.85 -16.11 -0.04
C ILE A 95 22.27 -16.67 -0.07
N ASP A 96 22.70 -17.36 0.98
CA ASP A 96 24.02 -17.99 1.07
C ASP A 96 24.18 -19.21 0.14
N ASP A 97 23.08 -19.93 -0.12
CA ASP A 97 23.07 -21.09 -1.03
C ASP A 97 22.92 -20.70 -2.52
N PHE A 98 22.25 -19.59 -2.79
CA PHE A 98 22.01 -19.14 -4.18
C PHE A 98 23.04 -18.12 -4.65
N GLU A 99 23.62 -17.33 -3.73
CA GLU A 99 24.61 -16.27 -4.00
C GLU A 99 24.18 -15.33 -5.15
N PRO A 100 22.99 -14.67 -5.03
CA PRO A 100 22.48 -13.85 -6.14
C PRO A 100 23.30 -12.57 -6.31
N ASP A 101 23.53 -12.17 -7.58
CA ASP A 101 24.13 -10.87 -7.91
C ASP A 101 23.18 -9.71 -7.61
N PHE A 102 21.86 -9.94 -7.76
CA PHE A 102 20.80 -8.97 -7.46
C PHE A 102 19.46 -9.67 -7.23
N ILE A 103 18.54 -8.96 -6.58
CA ILE A 103 17.16 -9.39 -6.35
C ILE A 103 16.21 -8.48 -7.12
N LEU A 104 15.29 -9.08 -7.87
CA LEU A 104 14.19 -8.38 -8.53
C LEU A 104 12.89 -8.72 -7.82
N ASP A 105 12.18 -7.70 -7.36
CA ASP A 105 10.92 -7.87 -6.63
C ASP A 105 9.86 -6.88 -7.10
N THR A 106 8.61 -7.21 -6.80
CA THR A 106 7.50 -6.28 -6.89
C THR A 106 7.21 -5.71 -5.50
N ASP A 107 6.51 -4.58 -5.43
CA ASP A 107 6.10 -3.99 -4.16
C ASP A 107 5.18 -4.94 -3.36
N SER A 108 5.53 -5.21 -2.09
CA SER A 108 4.72 -6.04 -1.18
C SER A 108 5.07 -5.77 0.30
N ALA A 109 4.06 -5.83 1.16
CA ALA A 109 4.21 -5.75 2.61
C ALA A 109 4.23 -7.13 3.29
N GLU A 110 4.64 -8.18 2.58
CA GLU A 110 4.83 -9.51 3.16
C GLU A 110 6.12 -9.56 3.98
N LEU A 111 6.07 -10.17 5.16
CA LEU A 111 7.20 -10.26 6.09
C LEU A 111 8.46 -10.85 5.44
N ALA A 112 8.33 -11.90 4.65
CA ALA A 112 9.47 -12.53 3.98
C ALA A 112 10.20 -11.56 3.04
N ARG A 113 9.49 -10.69 2.33
CA ARG A 113 10.09 -9.67 1.45
C ARG A 113 10.74 -8.54 2.24
N THR A 114 10.11 -8.13 3.35
CA THR A 114 10.73 -7.16 4.27
C THR A 114 12.07 -7.70 4.80
N ILE A 115 12.10 -8.95 5.27
CA ILE A 115 13.33 -9.59 5.74
C ILE A 115 14.36 -9.73 4.61
N LEU A 116 13.93 -10.15 3.42
CA LEU A 116 14.82 -10.29 2.27
C LEU A 116 15.53 -8.97 1.94
N ARG A 117 14.81 -7.85 1.97
CA ARG A 117 15.39 -6.52 1.77
C ARG A 117 16.44 -6.16 2.82
N GLU A 118 16.18 -6.43 4.10
CA GLU A 118 17.13 -6.21 5.19
C GLU A 118 18.40 -7.07 5.00
N VAL A 119 18.23 -8.35 4.67
CA VAL A 119 19.35 -9.27 4.42
C VAL A 119 20.17 -8.83 3.20
N CYS A 120 19.52 -8.43 2.11
CA CYS A 120 20.20 -7.93 0.92
C CYS A 120 21.02 -6.67 1.22
N TYR A 121 20.44 -5.73 1.97
CA TYR A 121 21.15 -4.52 2.39
C TYR A 121 22.43 -4.86 3.20
N LYS A 122 22.31 -5.74 4.20
CA LYS A 122 23.46 -6.18 5.01
C LYS A 122 24.54 -6.87 4.19
N LYS A 123 24.17 -7.62 3.17
CA LYS A 123 25.09 -8.39 2.31
C LYS A 123 25.57 -7.61 1.09
N ASN A 124 25.18 -6.32 0.95
CA ASN A 124 25.47 -5.47 -0.21
C ASN A 124 24.97 -6.09 -1.55
N ILE A 125 23.83 -6.76 -1.53
CA ILE A 125 23.17 -7.30 -2.69
C ILE A 125 22.11 -6.28 -3.14
N PRO A 126 22.11 -5.83 -4.41
CA PRO A 126 21.11 -4.93 -4.93
C PRO A 126 19.70 -5.52 -4.82
N TYR A 127 18.82 -4.83 -4.10
CA TYR A 127 17.40 -5.19 -4.02
C TYR A 127 16.60 -4.18 -4.83
N VAL A 128 16.13 -4.62 -6.01
CA VAL A 128 15.38 -3.79 -6.94
C VAL A 128 13.89 -4.07 -6.80
N SER A 129 13.13 -3.06 -6.44
CA SER A 129 11.66 -3.14 -6.39
C SER A 129 11.01 -2.17 -7.36
N VAL A 130 9.78 -2.47 -7.77
CA VAL A 130 8.99 -1.53 -8.57
C VAL A 130 8.52 -0.36 -7.72
N GLU A 131 8.39 0.81 -8.36
CA GLU A 131 7.91 2.03 -7.75
C GLU A 131 6.87 2.71 -8.65
N TYR A 132 5.90 3.42 -8.06
CA TYR A 132 4.78 4.03 -8.78
C TYR A 132 4.90 5.55 -8.80
N PRO A 133 5.44 6.16 -9.88
CA PRO A 133 5.59 7.60 -9.99
C PRO A 133 4.28 8.36 -10.22
N ARG A 134 3.19 7.63 -10.47
CA ARG A 134 1.82 8.15 -10.68
C ARG A 134 1.59 8.92 -11.98
N TYR A 135 2.56 8.92 -12.89
CA TYR A 135 2.38 9.40 -14.25
C TYR A 135 1.81 8.27 -15.12
N GLU A 136 0.56 8.40 -15.54
CA GLU A 136 -0.16 7.40 -16.37
C GLU A 136 0.01 5.96 -15.87
N PHE A 137 0.42 5.04 -16.75
CA PHE A 137 0.70 3.63 -16.44
C PHE A 137 2.18 3.36 -16.18
N ASN A 138 2.98 4.40 -16.02
CA ASN A 138 4.40 4.23 -15.82
C ASN A 138 4.73 3.59 -14.47
N VAL A 139 5.64 2.64 -14.51
CA VAL A 139 6.23 2.00 -13.35
C VAL A 139 7.73 2.23 -13.40
N GLY A 140 8.28 2.76 -12.32
CA GLY A 140 9.70 2.96 -12.11
C GLY A 140 10.28 1.88 -11.19
N TYR A 141 11.53 2.08 -10.78
CA TYR A 141 12.23 1.19 -9.86
C TYR A 141 12.83 1.97 -8.69
N THR A 142 13.08 1.26 -7.60
CA THR A 142 13.73 1.80 -6.41
C THR A 142 14.57 0.72 -5.71
N TYR A 143 15.63 1.15 -5.02
CA TYR A 143 16.43 0.26 -4.16
C TYR A 143 16.04 0.38 -2.68
N SER A 144 15.21 1.33 -2.30
CA SER A 144 14.99 1.72 -0.90
C SER A 144 13.53 1.94 -0.46
N LEU A 145 12.54 1.68 -1.34
CA LEU A 145 11.10 1.65 -1.02
C LEU A 145 10.62 2.64 0.05
N GLY A 146 10.52 3.93 -0.31
CA GLY A 146 9.96 4.97 0.57
C GLY A 146 10.91 5.53 1.65
N TYR A 147 12.14 5.03 1.74
CA TYR A 147 13.16 5.54 2.66
C TYR A 147 14.09 6.58 2.03
N SER A 148 14.25 6.55 0.71
CA SER A 148 14.94 7.58 -0.04
C SER A 148 14.45 7.64 -1.48
N LEU A 149 14.58 8.81 -2.10
CA LEU A 149 14.29 8.99 -3.52
C LEU A 149 15.42 8.42 -4.37
N MET A 150 15.08 7.89 -5.53
CA MET A 150 16.06 7.40 -6.50
C MET A 150 17.00 8.54 -6.95
N PRO A 151 18.33 8.41 -6.80
CA PRO A 151 19.28 9.46 -7.20
C PRO A 151 19.17 9.83 -8.68
N THR A 152 18.92 8.85 -9.55
CA THR A 152 18.73 9.06 -11.00
C THR A 152 17.50 9.90 -11.29
N LEU A 153 16.38 9.67 -10.58
CA LEU A 153 15.18 10.50 -10.69
C LEU A 153 15.44 11.92 -10.22
N VAL A 154 16.05 12.08 -9.03
CA VAL A 154 16.38 13.41 -8.46
C VAL A 154 17.29 14.20 -9.40
N LYS A 155 18.34 13.56 -9.95
CA LYS A 155 19.25 14.19 -10.91
C LYS A 155 18.53 14.62 -12.18
N SER A 156 17.67 13.75 -12.72
CA SER A 156 16.88 14.05 -13.93
C SER A 156 15.89 15.18 -13.67
N TYR A 157 15.19 15.17 -12.54
CA TYR A 157 14.28 16.24 -12.15
C TYR A 157 14.99 17.59 -12.09
N ARG A 158 16.12 17.70 -11.39
CA ARG A 158 16.89 18.93 -11.30
C ARG A 158 17.41 19.41 -12.66
N TYR A 159 17.80 18.51 -13.53
CA TYR A 159 18.19 18.83 -14.89
C TYR A 159 17.03 19.49 -15.64
N TYR A 160 15.85 18.88 -15.67
CA TYR A 160 14.69 19.42 -16.36
C TYR A 160 14.20 20.73 -15.74
N GLU A 161 14.24 20.86 -14.42
CA GLU A 161 13.89 22.10 -13.72
C GLU A 161 14.79 23.28 -14.12
N SER A 162 16.06 23.01 -14.48
CA SER A 162 17.01 24.02 -14.96
C SER A 162 16.80 24.45 -16.41
N LEU A 163 16.01 23.73 -17.20
CA LEU A 163 15.73 24.06 -18.60
C LEU A 163 14.70 25.17 -18.74
N GLY A 164 14.67 25.82 -19.90
CA GLY A 164 13.61 26.75 -20.30
C GLY A 164 12.30 26.02 -20.59
N ASP A 165 11.18 26.72 -20.48
CA ASP A 165 9.83 26.15 -20.66
C ASP A 165 9.61 25.58 -22.07
N ASP A 166 10.26 26.15 -23.10
CA ASP A 166 10.19 25.61 -24.46
C ASP A 166 10.68 24.15 -24.58
N SER A 167 11.61 23.75 -23.72
CA SER A 167 12.12 22.38 -23.65
C SER A 167 11.18 21.39 -22.96
N LEU A 168 10.13 21.90 -22.31
CA LEU A 168 9.16 21.14 -21.54
C LEU A 168 7.73 21.35 -22.05
N ARG A 169 7.58 21.84 -23.29
CA ARG A 169 6.27 22.23 -23.83
C ARG A 169 5.24 21.12 -23.75
N ASP A 170 5.58 19.91 -24.17
CA ASP A 170 4.66 18.76 -24.16
C ASP A 170 4.22 18.37 -22.71
N GLU A 171 5.15 18.46 -21.75
CA GLU A 171 4.88 18.18 -20.34
C GLU A 171 4.06 19.29 -19.70
N ILE A 172 4.31 20.55 -20.06
CA ILE A 172 3.52 21.71 -19.61
C ILE A 172 2.09 21.58 -20.15
N ASP A 173 1.93 21.29 -21.45
CA ASP A 173 0.61 21.09 -22.05
C ASP A 173 -0.14 19.93 -21.36
N TYR A 174 0.55 18.82 -21.05
CA TYR A 174 -0.03 17.72 -20.27
C TYR A 174 -0.54 18.17 -18.89
N VAL A 175 0.22 19.00 -18.16
CA VAL A 175 -0.20 19.52 -16.84
C VAL A 175 -1.42 20.43 -16.98
N VAL A 176 -1.42 21.30 -17.97
CA VAL A 176 -2.55 22.21 -18.26
C VAL A 176 -3.80 21.40 -18.61
N ASP A 177 -3.66 20.40 -19.49
CA ASP A 177 -4.76 19.50 -19.85
C ASP A 177 -5.27 18.71 -18.63
N PHE A 178 -4.38 18.23 -17.78
CA PHE A 178 -4.78 17.55 -16.54
C PHE A 178 -5.62 18.45 -15.64
N ARG A 179 -5.24 19.73 -15.49
CA ARG A 179 -6.00 20.73 -14.73
C ARG A 179 -7.38 21.00 -15.32
N ASN A 180 -7.52 20.93 -16.64
CA ASN A 180 -8.77 21.19 -17.36
C ASN A 180 -9.70 19.96 -17.45
N LYS A 181 -9.22 18.74 -17.23
CA LYS A 181 -10.06 17.52 -17.27
C LYS A 181 -11.24 17.65 -16.30
N SER A 182 -12.42 17.21 -16.72
CA SER A 182 -13.61 17.15 -15.85
C SER A 182 -13.48 16.12 -14.74
N SER A 183 -12.71 15.07 -14.95
CA SER A 183 -12.40 13.98 -14.01
C SER A 183 -10.92 13.66 -14.07
N ILE A 184 -10.30 13.47 -12.90
CA ILE A 184 -8.90 13.03 -12.78
C ILE A 184 -8.80 11.55 -12.39
N MET A 185 -9.93 10.86 -12.29
CA MET A 185 -9.93 9.43 -11.97
C MET A 185 -9.25 8.65 -13.08
N HIS A 186 -8.21 7.91 -12.71
CA HIS A 186 -7.43 7.12 -13.66
C HIS A 186 -8.28 5.98 -14.24
N ASP A 187 -8.18 5.73 -15.56
CA ASP A 187 -9.00 4.76 -16.29
C ASP A 187 -8.92 3.34 -15.74
N GLN A 188 -7.79 2.93 -15.15
CA GLN A 188 -7.64 1.65 -14.46
C GLN A 188 -8.64 1.45 -13.32
N TYR A 189 -9.08 2.53 -12.69
CA TYR A 189 -9.96 2.48 -11.53
C TYR A 189 -11.42 2.78 -11.88
N LYS A 190 -11.70 3.28 -13.07
CA LYS A 190 -13.07 3.64 -13.50
C LYS A 190 -14.05 2.46 -13.39
N GLY A 191 -13.61 1.26 -13.70
CA GLY A 191 -14.45 0.05 -13.58
C GLY A 191 -14.71 -0.40 -12.14
N ASP A 192 -13.75 -0.17 -11.24
CA ASP A 192 -13.81 -0.64 -9.85
C ASP A 192 -14.44 0.41 -8.90
N VAL A 193 -14.34 1.70 -9.24
CA VAL A 193 -14.64 2.84 -8.35
C VAL A 193 -15.84 3.67 -8.79
N THR A 194 -16.34 3.51 -10.03
CA THR A 194 -17.45 4.31 -10.57
C THR A 194 -18.83 3.91 -10.01
N SER A 195 -18.96 2.74 -9.39
CA SER A 195 -20.21 2.41 -8.70
C SER A 195 -20.29 3.18 -7.38
N GLN A 196 -21.37 3.92 -7.19
CA GLN A 196 -21.70 4.46 -5.88
C GLN A 196 -21.56 3.36 -4.84
N TYR A 197 -20.87 3.68 -3.73
CA TYR A 197 -20.79 2.75 -2.62
C TYR A 197 -22.21 2.36 -2.19
N LYS A 198 -22.51 1.08 -2.28
CA LYS A 198 -23.80 0.52 -1.86
C LYS A 198 -23.56 -0.67 -0.93
N ALA A 199 -24.20 -0.67 0.23
CA ALA A 199 -24.26 -1.88 1.02
C ALA A 199 -25.17 -2.91 0.34
N ASN A 200 -24.81 -4.19 0.44
CA ASN A 200 -25.62 -5.27 -0.10
C ASN A 200 -27.03 -5.26 0.52
N GLY A 201 -28.05 -5.57 -0.26
CA GLY A 201 -29.39 -5.83 0.29
C GLY A 201 -29.39 -7.03 1.25
N LEU A 202 -30.34 -7.09 2.19
CA LEU A 202 -30.44 -8.17 3.19
C LEU A 202 -30.50 -9.55 2.55
N LEU A 203 -31.24 -9.72 1.46
CA LEU A 203 -31.33 -10.99 0.72
C LEU A 203 -29.98 -11.41 0.11
N VAL A 204 -29.23 -10.45 -0.44
CA VAL A 204 -27.88 -10.71 -0.99
C VAL A 204 -26.92 -11.08 0.13
N THR A 205 -26.96 -10.36 1.24
CA THR A 205 -26.15 -10.66 2.42
C THR A 205 -26.43 -12.05 2.95
N PHE A 206 -27.71 -12.43 3.05
CA PHE A 206 -28.13 -13.77 3.49
C PHE A 206 -27.67 -14.86 2.52
N LYS A 207 -27.85 -14.68 1.20
CA LYS A 207 -27.33 -15.62 0.19
C LYS A 207 -25.81 -15.79 0.29
N ARG A 208 -25.05 -14.71 0.49
CA ARG A 208 -23.61 -14.77 0.70
C ARG A 208 -23.23 -15.51 1.99
N LEU A 209 -23.97 -15.31 3.07
CA LEU A 209 -23.79 -16.05 4.32
C LEU A 209 -24.01 -17.55 4.12
N LEU A 210 -25.11 -17.94 3.47
CA LEU A 210 -25.36 -19.34 3.13
C LEU A 210 -24.28 -19.92 2.21
N GLY A 211 -23.81 -19.15 1.24
CA GLY A 211 -22.70 -19.53 0.37
C GLY A 211 -21.40 -19.78 1.15
N ASN A 212 -21.07 -18.93 2.12
CA ASN A 212 -19.91 -19.10 2.99
C ASN A 212 -20.05 -20.34 3.90
N ILE A 213 -21.25 -20.57 4.45
CA ILE A 213 -21.53 -21.78 5.25
C ILE A 213 -21.34 -23.03 4.39
N LYS A 214 -21.93 -23.05 3.19
CA LYS A 214 -21.76 -24.15 2.23
C LYS A 214 -20.28 -24.39 1.93
N TYR A 215 -19.53 -23.33 1.59
CA TYR A 215 -18.11 -23.39 1.26
C TYR A 215 -17.27 -23.99 2.39
N PHE A 216 -17.41 -23.50 3.61
CA PHE A 216 -16.56 -23.92 4.73
C PHE A 216 -16.99 -25.23 5.38
N TYR A 217 -18.27 -25.57 5.40
CA TYR A 217 -18.80 -26.71 6.15
C TYR A 217 -19.30 -27.87 5.28
N ILE A 218 -19.57 -27.64 4.00
CA ILE A 218 -20.10 -28.68 3.09
C ILE A 218 -19.05 -29.10 2.08
N ASP A 219 -18.29 -28.16 1.51
CA ASP A 219 -17.28 -28.44 0.49
C ASP A 219 -16.13 -29.30 1.10
N GLN A 220 -15.96 -30.50 0.53
CA GLN A 220 -15.02 -31.48 1.06
C GLN A 220 -13.55 -31.09 0.80
N ASP A 221 -13.28 -30.47 -0.36
CA ASP A 221 -11.92 -30.03 -0.72
C ASP A 221 -11.46 -28.88 0.18
N VAL A 222 -12.36 -27.94 0.45
CA VAL A 222 -12.10 -26.83 1.39
C VAL A 222 -11.87 -27.37 2.81
N LYS A 223 -12.68 -28.31 3.27
CA LYS A 223 -12.51 -28.96 4.57
C LYS A 223 -11.16 -29.68 4.68
N ALA A 224 -10.76 -30.40 3.63
CA ALA A 224 -9.48 -31.08 3.59
C ALA A 224 -8.32 -30.07 3.61
N GLY A 225 -8.43 -29.00 2.83
CA GLY A 225 -7.47 -27.88 2.80
C GLY A 225 -7.34 -27.20 4.16
N CYS A 226 -8.47 -26.87 4.81
CA CYS A 226 -8.47 -26.28 6.16
C CYS A 226 -7.83 -27.20 7.20
N ARG A 227 -8.14 -28.50 7.16
CA ARG A 227 -7.49 -29.49 8.07
C ARG A 227 -6.00 -29.58 7.84
N LYS A 228 -5.55 -29.60 6.59
CA LYS A 228 -4.14 -29.59 6.21
C LYS A 228 -3.45 -28.32 6.72
N LEU A 229 -4.03 -27.16 6.48
CA LEU A 229 -3.50 -25.86 6.91
C LEU A 229 -3.41 -25.77 8.44
N LYS A 230 -4.45 -26.20 9.17
CA LYS A 230 -4.43 -26.23 10.64
C LYS A 230 -3.29 -27.07 11.19
N LYS A 231 -2.99 -28.19 10.51
CA LYS A 231 -1.91 -29.10 10.94
C LYS A 231 -0.53 -28.57 10.56
N SER A 232 -0.39 -27.92 9.38
CA SER A 232 0.90 -27.49 8.85
C SER A 232 1.28 -26.06 9.25
N ASN A 233 0.30 -25.19 9.48
CA ASN A 233 0.54 -23.81 9.89
C ASN A 233 -0.64 -23.26 10.71
N PRO A 234 -0.70 -23.57 12.02
CA PRO A 234 -1.82 -23.17 12.87
C PRO A 234 -1.96 -21.66 13.03
N LEU A 235 -0.89 -20.87 12.82
CA LEU A 235 -0.96 -19.40 12.86
C LEU A 235 -1.67 -18.78 11.67
N LEU A 236 -1.56 -19.38 10.49
CA LEU A 236 -2.28 -18.95 9.30
C LEU A 236 -3.69 -19.52 9.22
N TYR A 237 -4.00 -20.49 10.08
CA TYR A 237 -5.31 -21.11 10.12
C TYR A 237 -6.31 -20.23 10.86
N ASN A 238 -7.34 -19.83 10.16
CA ASN A 238 -8.56 -19.32 10.76
C ASN A 238 -9.63 -20.42 10.78
N SER A 239 -10.30 -20.60 11.91
CA SER A 239 -11.42 -21.51 11.93
C SER A 239 -12.54 -20.99 11.04
N SER A 240 -13.28 -21.90 10.41
CA SER A 240 -14.46 -21.55 9.61
C SER A 240 -15.48 -20.74 10.42
N PHE A 241 -15.57 -21.02 11.72
CA PHE A 241 -16.42 -20.26 12.65
C PHE A 241 -15.97 -18.79 12.80
N GLU A 242 -14.68 -18.53 13.00
CA GLU A 242 -14.14 -17.16 13.10
C GLU A 242 -14.34 -16.39 11.80
N PHE A 243 -14.17 -17.05 10.66
CA PHE A 243 -14.46 -16.43 9.36
C PHE A 243 -15.94 -16.02 9.21
N ILE A 244 -16.87 -16.90 9.60
CA ILE A 244 -18.31 -16.59 9.54
C ILE A 244 -18.67 -15.47 10.51
N LYS A 245 -18.13 -15.51 11.74
CA LYS A 245 -18.28 -14.46 12.74
C LYS A 245 -17.76 -13.11 12.22
N PHE A 246 -16.56 -13.12 11.59
CA PHE A 246 -16.01 -11.95 10.91
C PHE A 246 -16.97 -11.45 9.81
N PHE A 247 -17.44 -12.32 8.93
CA PHE A 247 -18.33 -11.96 7.83
C PHE A 247 -19.62 -11.31 8.34
N ILE A 248 -20.26 -11.88 9.35
CA ILE A 248 -21.48 -11.32 9.95
C ILE A 248 -21.18 -9.92 10.53
N ARG A 249 -20.10 -9.77 11.28
CA ARG A 249 -19.71 -8.49 11.88
C ARG A 249 -19.40 -7.45 10.82
N TYR A 250 -18.66 -7.83 9.77
CA TYR A 250 -18.32 -6.98 8.64
C TYR A 250 -19.58 -6.46 7.92
N GLU A 251 -20.46 -7.35 7.50
CA GLU A 251 -21.68 -6.96 6.81
C GLU A 251 -22.64 -6.14 7.72
N TYR A 252 -22.73 -6.48 8.99
CA TYR A 252 -23.50 -5.70 9.97
C TYR A 252 -22.96 -4.28 10.10
N THR A 253 -21.64 -4.14 10.30
CA THR A 253 -20.99 -2.82 10.43
C THR A 253 -21.17 -2.00 9.16
N LYS A 254 -20.96 -2.63 7.99
CA LYS A 254 -21.14 -2.03 6.69
C LYS A 254 -22.56 -1.51 6.48
N GLN A 255 -23.58 -2.32 6.80
CA GLN A 255 -24.98 -1.94 6.73
C GLN A 255 -25.31 -0.78 7.68
N LYS A 256 -24.79 -0.84 8.90
CA LYS A 256 -25.00 0.21 9.93
C LYS A 256 -24.40 1.53 9.50
N LEU A 257 -23.17 1.53 8.98
CA LEU A 257 -22.48 2.73 8.50
C LEU A 257 -23.17 3.32 7.27
N TYR A 258 -23.58 2.49 6.35
CA TYR A 258 -24.24 2.92 5.12
C TYR A 258 -25.65 3.49 5.36
N ARG A 259 -26.48 2.77 6.12
CA ARG A 259 -27.91 3.13 6.28
C ARG A 259 -28.14 4.22 7.32
N LYS A 260 -27.44 4.15 8.45
CA LYS A 260 -27.67 5.12 9.55
C LYS A 260 -26.91 6.41 9.34
N ASN A 261 -25.90 6.39 8.50
CA ASN A 261 -25.11 7.56 8.10
C ASN A 261 -24.68 8.45 9.29
N LYS A 262 -24.49 7.83 10.44
CA LYS A 262 -24.33 8.52 11.72
C LYS A 262 -23.02 9.29 11.84
N TYR A 263 -22.00 8.82 11.13
CA TYR A 263 -20.62 9.32 11.27
C TYR A 263 -20.21 10.22 10.12
N PHE A 264 -20.96 10.21 9.03
CA PHE A 264 -20.60 10.91 7.80
C PHE A 264 -21.46 12.16 7.61
N GLN A 265 -20.82 13.26 7.23
CA GLN A 265 -21.45 14.57 7.05
C GLN A 265 -21.27 15.04 5.61
N ASN A 266 -22.20 15.82 5.09
CA ASN A 266 -22.02 16.48 3.83
C ASN A 266 -21.01 17.63 3.99
N PRO A 267 -20.18 17.92 2.96
CA PRO A 267 -19.39 19.14 2.96
C PRO A 267 -20.30 20.35 2.98
N ILE A 268 -19.83 21.43 3.60
CA ILE A 268 -20.54 22.71 3.65
C ILE A 268 -19.80 23.69 2.73
N ASP A 269 -20.52 24.33 1.81
CA ASP A 269 -19.93 25.33 0.92
C ASP A 269 -19.41 26.53 1.72
N GLY A 270 -18.21 27.00 1.35
CA GLY A 270 -17.54 28.11 2.01
C GLY A 270 -16.67 27.71 3.22
N GLU A 271 -16.76 26.48 3.71
CA GLU A 271 -15.81 26.02 4.74
C GLU A 271 -14.40 25.88 4.17
N LYS A 272 -13.42 26.43 4.87
CA LYS A 272 -12.00 26.17 4.59
C LYS A 272 -11.62 24.82 5.19
N TYR A 273 -11.10 23.91 4.38
CA TYR A 273 -10.74 22.58 4.86
C TYR A 273 -9.46 22.05 4.22
N VAL A 274 -8.78 21.21 4.96
CA VAL A 274 -7.73 20.28 4.46
C VAL A 274 -8.38 18.94 4.17
N TYR A 275 -8.09 18.36 3.02
CA TYR A 275 -8.64 17.08 2.59
C TYR A 275 -7.71 15.92 2.93
N MET A 276 -8.21 14.90 3.63
CA MET A 276 -7.46 13.70 4.01
C MET A 276 -8.22 12.43 3.58
N PRO A 277 -7.91 11.87 2.39
CA PRO A 277 -8.40 10.55 2.03
C PRO A 277 -7.65 9.48 2.80
N LEU A 278 -8.38 8.55 3.41
CA LEU A 278 -7.83 7.40 4.13
C LEU A 278 -7.37 6.30 3.17
N HIS A 279 -6.48 5.45 3.65
CA HIS A 279 -5.89 4.37 2.89
C HIS A 279 -6.63 3.04 3.05
N LEU A 280 -6.40 2.15 2.11
CA LEU A 280 -6.67 0.73 2.30
C LEU A 280 -5.59 0.16 3.24
N ILE A 281 -6.00 -0.42 4.35
CA ILE A 281 -5.09 -1.00 5.35
C ILE A 281 -5.52 -2.46 5.62
N PRO A 282 -4.59 -3.43 5.54
CA PRO A 282 -3.16 -3.34 5.24
C PRO A 282 -2.88 -3.30 3.73
N GLU A 283 -2.00 -2.40 3.32
CA GLU A 283 -1.53 -2.30 1.94
C GLU A 283 -0.03 -1.96 1.93
N SER A 284 0.70 -2.36 0.88
CA SER A 284 2.12 -2.09 0.73
C SER A 284 2.43 -0.60 0.73
N SER A 285 1.59 0.20 0.08
CA SER A 285 1.71 1.67 0.01
C SER A 285 1.79 2.36 1.37
N THR A 286 1.29 1.73 2.44
CA THR A 286 1.40 2.25 3.80
C THR A 286 2.42 1.47 4.62
N PHE A 287 2.34 0.16 4.62
CA PHE A 287 3.14 -0.70 5.51
C PHE A 287 4.61 -0.79 5.10
N THR A 288 4.90 -0.64 3.82
CA THR A 288 6.28 -0.66 3.31
C THR A 288 6.87 0.75 3.19
N LEU A 289 6.08 1.71 2.67
CA LEU A 289 6.58 3.06 2.40
C LEU A 289 6.59 3.96 3.64
N ALA A 290 5.70 3.74 4.61
CA ALA A 290 5.56 4.61 5.78
C ALA A 290 5.14 3.83 7.04
N PRO A 291 5.92 2.82 7.48
CA PRO A 291 5.51 1.89 8.53
C PRO A 291 5.21 2.55 9.88
N ILE A 292 5.87 3.65 10.22
CA ILE A 292 5.62 4.42 11.45
C ILE A 292 4.23 5.09 11.43
N TYR A 293 3.74 5.42 10.22
CA TYR A 293 2.52 6.22 10.02
C TYR A 293 1.29 5.39 9.68
N ILE A 294 1.27 4.08 9.96
CA ILE A 294 0.13 3.20 9.67
C ILE A 294 -1.11 3.48 10.54
N ASN A 295 -0.94 4.15 11.68
CA ASN A 295 -2.06 4.55 12.54
C ASN A 295 -2.66 5.88 12.06
N GLU A 296 -3.63 5.81 11.15
CA GLU A 296 -4.27 7.00 10.59
C GLU A 296 -4.99 7.86 11.64
N LEU A 297 -5.45 7.27 12.77
CA LEU A 297 -6.09 8.04 13.82
C LEU A 297 -5.12 9.03 14.48
N SER A 298 -3.86 8.64 14.70
CA SER A 298 -2.83 9.55 15.23
C SER A 298 -2.48 10.67 14.24
N ILE A 299 -2.49 10.38 12.94
CA ILE A 299 -2.27 11.41 11.91
C ILE A 299 -3.45 12.39 11.88
N ILE A 300 -4.69 11.89 11.90
CA ILE A 300 -5.90 12.73 11.93
C ILE A 300 -5.84 13.67 13.15
N GLU A 301 -5.47 13.15 14.32
CA GLU A 301 -5.36 13.94 15.54
C GLU A 301 -4.24 15.00 15.44
N ALA A 302 -3.06 14.62 14.93
CA ALA A 302 -1.94 15.54 14.75
C ALA A 302 -2.27 16.67 13.75
N VAL A 303 -2.87 16.33 12.60
CA VAL A 303 -3.30 17.31 11.61
C VAL A 303 -4.39 18.22 12.15
N SER A 304 -5.40 17.66 12.85
CA SER A 304 -6.46 18.43 13.48
C SER A 304 -5.94 19.52 14.43
N LYS A 305 -4.94 19.18 15.25
CA LYS A 305 -4.26 20.12 16.17
C LYS A 305 -3.42 21.17 15.46
N SER A 306 -3.02 20.91 14.22
CA SER A 306 -2.11 21.77 13.44
C SER A 306 -2.84 22.72 12.50
N LEU A 307 -4.16 22.59 12.36
CA LEU A 307 -4.96 23.45 11.48
C LEU A 307 -5.08 24.88 12.03
N PRO A 308 -5.05 25.90 11.17
CA PRO A 308 -5.42 27.26 11.53
C PRO A 308 -6.85 27.35 12.11
N THR A 309 -7.09 28.29 12.98
CA THR A 309 -8.42 28.53 13.55
C THR A 309 -9.46 28.76 12.45
N GLY A 310 -10.60 28.07 12.56
CA GLY A 310 -11.69 28.13 11.59
C GLY A 310 -11.53 27.19 10.39
N TRP A 311 -10.45 26.42 10.31
CA TRP A 311 -10.30 25.40 9.29
C TRP A 311 -10.77 24.03 9.79
N TRP A 312 -11.25 23.22 8.85
CA TRP A 312 -11.71 21.86 9.08
C TRP A 312 -10.76 20.81 8.49
N LEU A 313 -10.71 19.63 9.09
CA LEU A 313 -10.15 18.43 8.45
C LEU A 313 -11.30 17.59 7.89
N TYR A 314 -11.36 17.48 6.57
CA TYR A 314 -12.30 16.61 5.89
C TYR A 314 -11.66 15.25 5.64
N VAL A 315 -12.08 14.25 6.41
CA VAL A 315 -11.56 12.87 6.33
C VAL A 315 -12.53 12.04 5.49
N LYS A 316 -12.02 11.45 4.40
CA LYS A 316 -12.82 10.59 3.52
C LYS A 316 -12.38 9.14 3.65
N GLU A 317 -13.32 8.25 3.99
CA GLU A 317 -13.04 6.82 4.10
C GLU A 317 -12.69 6.20 2.75
N HIS A 318 -11.76 5.24 2.76
CA HIS A 318 -11.50 4.40 1.60
C HIS A 318 -12.65 3.41 1.39
N GLN A 319 -13.19 3.30 0.16
CA GLN A 319 -14.37 2.48 -0.13
C GLN A 319 -14.24 1.02 0.32
N ALA A 320 -13.05 0.43 0.13
CA ALA A 320 -12.78 -0.95 0.51
C ALA A 320 -12.68 -1.17 2.03
N MET A 321 -12.48 -0.10 2.82
CA MET A 321 -12.34 -0.18 4.28
C MET A 321 -13.67 -0.06 5.03
N LEU A 322 -14.75 0.28 4.35
CA LEU A 322 -16.06 0.38 5.02
C LEU A 322 -16.54 -0.99 5.49
N GLY A 323 -16.68 -1.14 6.80
CA GLY A 323 -16.96 -2.42 7.46
C GLY A 323 -15.72 -3.18 7.93
N GLU A 324 -14.55 -2.88 7.37
CA GLU A 324 -13.26 -3.41 7.84
C GLU A 324 -12.77 -2.65 9.08
N ARG A 325 -12.88 -1.31 9.09
CA ARG A 325 -12.59 -0.51 10.28
C ARG A 325 -13.65 -0.70 11.35
N GLY A 326 -13.22 -0.81 12.60
CA GLY A 326 -14.12 -0.87 13.75
C GLY A 326 -14.87 0.45 13.97
N GLU A 327 -16.08 0.37 14.50
CA GLU A 327 -16.89 1.55 14.83
C GLU A 327 -16.17 2.52 15.78
N PHE A 328 -15.23 2.01 16.58
CA PHE A 328 -14.42 2.81 17.50
C PHE A 328 -13.63 3.91 16.76
N PHE A 329 -13.14 3.61 15.56
CA PHE A 329 -12.38 4.56 14.74
C PHE A 329 -13.25 5.77 14.38
N TYR A 330 -14.44 5.54 13.83
CA TYR A 330 -15.36 6.61 13.44
C TYR A 330 -15.82 7.43 14.65
N LYS A 331 -16.04 6.77 15.81
CA LYS A 331 -16.34 7.46 17.06
C LYS A 331 -15.21 8.35 17.54
N ALA A 332 -13.97 7.88 17.43
CA ALA A 332 -12.80 8.64 17.86
C ALA A 332 -12.59 9.86 16.94
N VAL A 333 -12.66 9.69 15.62
CA VAL A 333 -12.54 10.79 14.68
C VAL A 333 -13.61 11.86 14.88
N ASN A 334 -14.88 11.46 15.10
CA ASN A 334 -15.98 12.40 15.29
C ASN A 334 -16.01 13.09 16.68
N LYS A 335 -15.08 12.73 17.59
CA LYS A 335 -14.89 13.48 18.85
C LYS A 335 -13.97 14.68 18.68
N LEU A 336 -13.19 14.74 17.60
CA LEU A 336 -12.31 15.87 17.34
C LEU A 336 -13.15 17.07 16.86
N PRO A 337 -12.99 18.26 17.45
CA PRO A 337 -13.94 19.37 17.29
C PRO A 337 -13.94 19.98 15.88
N ASN A 338 -12.83 19.91 15.17
CA ASN A 338 -12.62 20.47 13.82
C ASN A 338 -12.41 19.39 12.76
N VAL A 339 -12.93 18.18 12.97
CA VAL A 339 -12.81 17.06 12.01
C VAL A 339 -14.20 16.60 11.58
N LYS A 340 -14.36 16.37 10.27
CA LYS A 340 -15.57 15.79 9.69
C LYS A 340 -15.22 14.57 8.86
N MET A 341 -15.83 13.41 9.18
CA MET A 341 -15.90 12.30 8.25
C MET A 341 -16.88 12.67 7.13
N VAL A 342 -16.40 12.79 5.87
CA VAL A 342 -17.26 13.22 4.77
C VAL A 342 -17.92 12.07 4.06
N GLN A 343 -19.08 12.35 3.44
CA GLN A 343 -19.90 11.38 2.71
C GLN A 343 -19.16 10.72 1.56
N LEU A 344 -19.19 9.39 1.52
CA LEU A 344 -18.51 8.56 0.51
C LEU A 344 -18.96 8.84 -0.92
N ASN A 345 -20.27 9.01 -1.10
CA ASN A 345 -20.89 9.15 -2.42
C ASN A 345 -21.16 10.62 -2.82
N TYR A 346 -20.72 11.61 -2.06
CA TYR A 346 -20.99 13.02 -2.36
C TYR A 346 -20.31 13.48 -3.66
N TYR A 347 -18.98 13.30 -3.72
CA TYR A 347 -18.23 13.39 -4.96
C TYR A 347 -17.57 12.02 -5.21
N GLN A 348 -17.81 11.45 -6.38
CA GLN A 348 -17.15 10.20 -6.78
C GLN A 348 -15.71 10.44 -7.22
N ASP A 349 -15.51 11.52 -8.01
CA ASP A 349 -14.20 11.95 -8.46
C ASP A 349 -13.44 12.67 -7.33
N PRO A 350 -12.13 12.45 -7.16
CA PRO A 350 -11.33 13.15 -6.15
C PRO A 350 -11.14 14.63 -6.45
N LYS A 351 -11.22 15.07 -7.72
CA LYS A 351 -10.94 16.45 -8.14
C LYS A 351 -11.74 17.51 -7.38
N PRO A 352 -13.07 17.42 -7.22
CA PRO A 352 -13.82 18.42 -6.47
C PRO A 352 -13.39 18.54 -5.00
N TRP A 353 -13.01 17.42 -4.37
CA TRP A 353 -12.50 17.43 -3.01
C TRP A 353 -11.18 18.19 -2.89
N ILE A 354 -10.27 17.98 -3.86
CA ILE A 354 -8.94 18.58 -3.89
C ILE A 354 -9.04 20.08 -4.24
N ILE A 355 -9.75 20.43 -5.31
CA ILE A 355 -9.83 21.84 -5.77
C ILE A 355 -10.44 22.75 -4.72
N LYS A 356 -11.51 22.31 -4.05
CA LYS A 356 -12.17 23.08 -3.01
C LYS A 356 -11.40 23.11 -1.68
N SER A 357 -10.40 22.26 -1.49
CA SER A 357 -9.57 22.24 -0.28
C SER A 357 -8.50 23.31 -0.28
N GLN A 358 -7.95 23.60 0.90
CA GLN A 358 -6.73 24.41 1.04
C GLN A 358 -5.47 23.58 0.69
N GLY A 359 -5.55 22.26 0.81
CA GLY A 359 -4.50 21.31 0.49
C GLY A 359 -4.88 19.90 0.93
N VAL A 360 -3.98 18.95 0.68
CA VAL A 360 -4.20 17.52 0.88
C VAL A 360 -3.20 16.96 1.89
N VAL A 361 -3.65 16.07 2.76
CA VAL A 361 -2.77 15.26 3.63
C VAL A 361 -3.01 13.78 3.34
N THR A 362 -1.96 13.05 3.06
CA THR A 362 -2.01 11.60 2.84
C THR A 362 -0.72 10.93 3.30
N ILE A 363 -0.73 9.63 3.61
CA ILE A 363 0.50 8.95 4.06
C ILE A 363 1.50 8.83 2.90
N SER A 364 1.09 8.18 1.82
CA SER A 364 1.88 7.95 0.59
C SER A 364 0.98 7.90 -0.65
N GLY A 365 -0.23 8.42 -0.51
CA GLY A 365 -1.31 8.22 -1.49
C GLY A 365 -1.18 9.07 -2.74
N THR A 366 -1.77 8.60 -3.82
CA THR A 366 -1.87 9.26 -5.13
C THR A 366 -2.49 10.66 -5.05
N SER A 367 -3.32 10.92 -4.03
CA SER A 367 -3.98 12.21 -3.84
C SER A 367 -3.01 13.38 -3.63
N ALA A 368 -1.77 13.13 -3.16
CA ALA A 368 -0.74 14.17 -3.10
C ALA A 368 -0.21 14.54 -4.49
N TYR A 369 0.01 13.55 -5.36
CA TYR A 369 0.34 13.79 -6.77
C TYR A 369 -0.79 14.54 -7.48
N GLU A 370 -2.02 14.08 -7.31
CA GLU A 370 -3.21 14.73 -7.89
C GLU A 370 -3.36 16.18 -7.41
N ALA A 371 -3.10 16.45 -6.12
CA ALA A 371 -3.12 17.78 -5.55
C ALA A 371 -2.06 18.69 -6.20
N ALA A 372 -0.82 18.24 -6.29
CA ALA A 372 0.26 18.99 -6.93
C ALA A 372 -0.04 19.30 -8.40
N MET A 373 -0.50 18.29 -9.15
CA MET A 373 -0.93 18.47 -10.55
C MET A 373 -2.06 19.50 -10.70
N LEU A 374 -2.93 19.63 -9.70
CA LEU A 374 -4.02 20.62 -9.64
C LEU A 374 -3.58 21.98 -9.03
N GLY A 375 -2.29 22.19 -8.76
CA GLY A 375 -1.78 23.42 -8.16
C GLY A 375 -2.15 23.60 -6.69
N LYS A 376 -2.26 22.49 -5.94
CA LYS A 376 -2.54 22.51 -4.50
C LYS A 376 -1.38 21.92 -3.71
N HIS A 377 -1.13 22.47 -2.54
CA HIS A 377 -0.18 21.90 -1.59
C HIS A 377 -0.63 20.53 -1.10
N ALA A 378 0.35 19.66 -0.81
CA ALA A 378 0.09 18.36 -0.22
C ALA A 378 1.16 18.00 0.83
N ILE A 379 0.78 17.17 1.80
CA ILE A 379 1.68 16.55 2.78
C ILE A 379 1.70 15.05 2.55
N VAL A 380 2.92 14.50 2.56
CA VAL A 380 3.19 13.04 2.57
C VAL A 380 4.13 12.68 3.73
N PHE A 381 4.07 11.41 4.18
CA PHE A 381 4.88 10.90 5.30
C PHE A 381 5.93 9.86 4.86
N SER A 382 6.21 9.77 3.57
CA SER A 382 7.24 8.88 3.00
C SER A 382 7.95 9.56 1.83
N ASP A 383 9.14 9.07 1.51
CA ASP A 383 9.88 9.51 0.33
C ASP A 383 9.31 8.81 -0.92
N VAL A 384 8.26 9.39 -1.47
CA VAL A 384 7.62 8.93 -2.71
C VAL A 384 8.11 9.77 -3.89
N PRO A 385 8.18 9.23 -5.13
CA PRO A 385 8.73 9.95 -6.29
C PRO A 385 8.18 11.35 -6.47
N PHE A 386 6.88 11.52 -6.37
CA PHE A 386 6.20 12.79 -6.57
C PHE A 386 6.38 13.81 -5.41
N SER A 387 7.11 13.44 -4.34
CA SER A 387 7.53 14.41 -3.32
C SER A 387 8.59 15.39 -3.82
N LEU A 388 9.13 15.18 -5.04
CA LEU A 388 9.97 16.15 -5.74
C LEU A 388 9.20 17.36 -6.26
N ILE A 389 7.90 17.22 -6.52
CA ILE A 389 7.10 18.29 -7.09
C ILE A 389 6.94 19.41 -6.06
N GLU A 390 7.18 20.66 -6.49
CA GLU A 390 6.94 21.83 -5.65
C GLU A 390 5.48 21.87 -5.15
N GLY A 391 5.33 22.11 -3.84
CA GLY A 391 4.05 22.05 -3.14
C GLY A 391 3.75 20.71 -2.51
N VAL A 392 4.53 19.64 -2.77
CA VAL A 392 4.45 18.37 -2.03
C VAL A 392 5.50 18.35 -0.91
N HIS A 393 5.03 18.36 0.31
CA HIS A 393 5.86 18.48 1.51
C HIS A 393 6.04 17.12 2.20
N ARG A 394 7.28 16.67 2.33
CA ARG A 394 7.61 15.49 3.13
C ARG A 394 7.62 15.87 4.61
N CYS A 395 6.62 15.42 5.37
CA CYS A 395 6.55 15.61 6.81
C CYS A 395 7.34 14.49 7.52
N LYS A 396 8.39 14.87 8.25
CA LYS A 396 9.25 13.94 9.00
C LYS A 396 8.86 13.82 10.46
N SER A 397 8.26 14.88 11.03
CA SER A 397 7.75 14.93 12.39
C SER A 397 6.38 15.58 12.42
N PHE A 398 5.50 15.14 13.32
CA PHE A 398 4.21 15.82 13.55
C PHE A 398 4.38 17.26 14.05
N GLU A 399 5.52 17.59 14.63
CA GLU A 399 5.85 18.96 15.05
C GLU A 399 6.01 19.91 13.88
N ASP A 400 6.35 19.40 12.67
CA ASP A 400 6.49 20.20 11.47
C ASP A 400 5.12 20.58 10.85
N LEU A 401 4.05 19.87 11.20
CA LEU A 401 2.72 20.04 10.57
C LEU A 401 2.18 21.48 10.63
N PRO A 402 2.23 22.22 11.75
CA PRO A 402 1.71 23.59 11.78
C PRO A 402 2.43 24.51 10.78
N ALA A 403 3.76 24.39 10.68
CA ALA A 403 4.57 25.20 9.76
C ALA A 403 4.25 24.84 8.29
N ILE A 404 4.17 23.55 7.97
CA ILE A 404 3.84 23.10 6.60
C ILE A 404 2.41 23.50 6.22
N ILE A 405 1.43 23.30 7.11
CA ILE A 405 0.03 23.63 6.84
C ILE A 405 -0.16 25.15 6.67
N SER A 406 0.66 25.98 7.29
CA SER A 406 0.61 27.43 7.09
C SER A 406 0.88 27.85 5.64
N LEU A 407 1.67 27.06 4.88
CA LEU A 407 1.96 27.28 3.47
C LEU A 407 0.72 27.10 2.58
N PHE A 408 -0.29 26.36 3.05
CA PHE A 408 -1.52 26.12 2.29
C PHE A 408 -2.36 27.40 2.05
N ASN A 409 -2.02 28.49 2.72
CA ASN A 409 -2.62 29.81 2.43
C ASN A 409 -2.02 30.47 1.18
N ASN A 410 -0.86 30.01 0.72
CA ASN A 410 -0.15 30.63 -0.40
C ASN A 410 -0.65 30.05 -1.73
N GLU A 411 -0.69 30.89 -2.75
CA GLU A 411 -0.86 30.43 -4.12
C GLU A 411 0.36 29.61 -4.53
N LEU A 412 0.13 28.56 -5.30
CA LEU A 412 1.15 27.63 -5.79
C LEU A 412 1.17 27.67 -7.33
N ASP A 413 2.22 28.25 -7.88
CA ASP A 413 2.52 28.14 -9.32
C ASP A 413 3.63 27.10 -9.54
N ASN A 414 3.23 25.88 -9.78
CA ASN A 414 4.14 24.72 -9.90
C ASN A 414 4.02 23.99 -11.25
N ILE A 415 3.50 24.64 -12.28
CA ILE A 415 3.33 23.98 -13.60
C ILE A 415 4.67 23.46 -14.11
N LYS A 416 5.72 24.29 -14.05
CA LYS A 416 7.07 23.90 -14.48
C LYS A 416 7.64 22.74 -13.65
N SER A 417 7.44 22.78 -12.33
CA SER A 417 7.87 21.69 -11.44
C SER A 417 7.16 20.37 -11.76
N CYS A 418 5.84 20.40 -12.00
CA CYS A 418 5.09 19.22 -12.45
C CYS A 418 5.59 18.71 -13.80
N ALA A 419 5.83 19.58 -14.77
CA ALA A 419 6.36 19.23 -16.09
C ALA A 419 7.75 18.62 -16.00
N SER A 420 8.65 19.20 -15.22
CA SER A 420 10.00 18.69 -14.95
C SER A 420 9.98 17.31 -14.31
N TYR A 421 9.04 17.07 -13.39
CA TYR A 421 8.81 15.79 -12.80
C TYR A 421 8.37 14.74 -13.83
N ILE A 422 7.41 15.05 -14.68
CA ILE A 422 6.92 14.16 -15.74
C ILE A 422 8.07 13.80 -16.71
N ALA A 423 8.84 14.80 -17.15
CA ALA A 423 10.01 14.57 -18.02
C ALA A 423 11.05 13.66 -17.36
N ALA A 424 11.30 13.83 -16.05
CA ALA A 424 12.20 12.97 -15.31
C ALA A 424 11.65 11.54 -15.18
N VAL A 425 10.35 11.39 -14.89
CA VAL A 425 9.69 10.07 -14.79
C VAL A 425 9.79 9.28 -16.10
N LYS A 426 9.60 9.93 -17.24
CA LYS A 426 9.72 9.28 -18.57
C LYS A 426 11.09 8.64 -18.80
N ARG A 427 12.13 9.07 -18.10
CA ARG A 427 13.49 8.53 -18.24
C ARG A 427 13.79 7.29 -17.40
N TYR A 428 13.15 7.15 -16.25
CA TYR A 428 13.46 6.06 -15.31
C TYR A 428 12.32 5.05 -15.17
N SER A 429 11.28 5.15 -15.97
CA SER A 429 10.09 4.32 -15.88
C SER A 429 9.57 3.90 -17.27
N TYR A 430 8.81 2.83 -17.29
CA TYR A 430 8.19 2.32 -18.51
C TYR A 430 6.68 2.11 -18.30
N PRO A 431 5.87 2.30 -19.36
CA PRO A 431 4.43 2.05 -19.28
C PRO A 431 4.17 0.54 -19.19
N MET A 432 3.46 0.09 -18.15
CA MET A 432 3.05 -1.30 -18.00
C MET A 432 1.81 -1.46 -17.13
N ASN A 433 1.00 -2.47 -17.44
CA ASN A 433 -0.19 -2.78 -16.67
C ASN A 433 0.07 -3.92 -15.68
N LEU A 434 0.66 -3.59 -14.51
CA LEU A 434 0.96 -4.58 -13.47
C LEU A 434 -0.30 -5.31 -12.95
N LYS A 435 -1.47 -4.65 -12.90
CA LYS A 435 -2.73 -5.28 -12.51
C LYS A 435 -3.12 -6.39 -13.50
N LEU A 436 -2.96 -6.13 -14.79
CA LEU A 436 -3.18 -7.15 -15.84
C LEU A 436 -2.20 -8.31 -15.68
N MET A 437 -0.92 -8.01 -15.48
CA MET A 437 0.12 -9.03 -15.32
C MET A 437 -0.14 -9.92 -14.10
N LEU A 438 -0.48 -9.36 -12.96
CA LEU A 438 -0.82 -10.12 -11.74
C LEU A 438 -2.08 -10.98 -11.91
N ASN A 439 -3.11 -10.45 -12.56
CA ASN A 439 -4.38 -11.17 -12.73
C ASN A 439 -4.27 -12.30 -13.76
N GLN A 440 -3.54 -12.11 -14.85
CA GLN A 440 -3.47 -13.07 -15.97
C GLN A 440 -2.26 -14.00 -15.90
N GLY A 441 -1.15 -13.57 -15.29
CA GLY A 441 0.12 -14.31 -15.34
C GLY A 441 0.00 -15.75 -14.85
N LEU A 442 -0.72 -16.00 -13.77
CA LEU A 442 -0.93 -17.34 -13.27
C LEU A 442 -1.83 -18.20 -14.19
N HIS A 443 -2.78 -17.57 -14.87
CA HIS A 443 -3.62 -18.29 -15.86
C HIS A 443 -2.81 -18.67 -17.09
N ILE A 444 -1.94 -17.79 -17.56
CA ILE A 444 -1.01 -18.04 -18.69
C ILE A 444 -0.05 -19.18 -18.33
N LEU A 445 0.60 -19.12 -17.16
CA LEU A 445 1.51 -20.16 -16.68
C LEU A 445 0.83 -21.55 -16.55
N ARG A 446 -0.46 -21.57 -16.31
CA ARG A 446 -1.27 -22.80 -16.24
C ARG A 446 -1.80 -23.27 -17.60
N GLY A 447 -1.51 -22.56 -18.68
CA GLY A 447 -2.06 -22.83 -20.02
C GLY A 447 -3.59 -22.63 -20.11
N LYS A 448 -4.14 -21.74 -19.27
CA LYS A 448 -5.57 -21.40 -19.24
C LYS A 448 -5.91 -20.09 -19.96
N ALA A 449 -4.92 -19.33 -20.35
CA ALA A 449 -5.03 -18.10 -21.13
C ALA A 449 -3.81 -17.96 -22.04
N ASP A 450 -4.01 -17.35 -23.20
CA ASP A 450 -2.93 -17.02 -24.12
C ASP A 450 -2.29 -15.67 -23.77
N LEU A 451 -1.03 -15.49 -24.18
CA LEU A 451 -0.35 -14.21 -24.15
C LEU A 451 -0.99 -13.26 -25.16
N ASP A 452 -1.66 -12.21 -24.67
CA ASP A 452 -2.13 -11.15 -25.55
C ASP A 452 -1.03 -10.08 -25.77
N LYS A 453 -1.23 -9.20 -26.77
CA LYS A 453 -0.26 -8.15 -27.12
C LYS A 453 -0.01 -7.16 -25.98
N GLN A 454 -1.02 -6.85 -25.19
CA GLN A 454 -0.90 -5.89 -24.07
C GLN A 454 -0.09 -6.50 -22.92
N TYR A 455 -0.31 -7.79 -22.67
CA TYR A 455 0.45 -8.52 -21.66
C TYR A 455 1.93 -8.63 -22.06
N GLN A 456 2.19 -8.99 -23.34
CA GLN A 456 3.56 -9.06 -23.87
C GLN A 456 4.28 -7.71 -23.79
N ALA A 457 3.63 -6.62 -24.20
CA ALA A 457 4.19 -5.27 -24.09
C ALA A 457 4.52 -4.89 -22.63
N SER A 458 3.70 -5.34 -21.66
CA SER A 458 3.97 -5.12 -20.25
C SER A 458 5.16 -5.95 -19.73
N LEU A 459 5.34 -7.17 -20.22
CA LEU A 459 6.53 -7.99 -19.92
C LEU A 459 7.80 -7.36 -20.49
N ASP A 460 7.77 -6.92 -21.73
CA ASP A 460 8.92 -6.25 -22.39
C ASP A 460 9.29 -4.96 -21.63
N SER A 461 8.30 -4.23 -21.14
CA SER A 461 8.51 -3.03 -20.31
C SER A 461 9.13 -3.38 -18.95
N LEU A 462 8.70 -4.46 -18.32
CA LEU A 462 9.24 -4.92 -17.04
C LEU A 462 10.68 -5.38 -17.17
N GLU A 463 11.01 -6.12 -18.25
CA GLU A 463 12.38 -6.53 -18.56
C GLU A 463 13.29 -5.30 -18.73
N LYS A 464 12.88 -4.33 -19.57
CA LYS A 464 13.64 -3.08 -19.78
C LYS A 464 13.83 -2.32 -18.47
N LEU A 465 12.81 -2.27 -17.62
CA LEU A 465 12.88 -1.61 -16.30
C LEU A 465 13.95 -2.24 -15.42
N TYR A 466 13.97 -3.56 -15.34
CA TYR A 466 14.94 -4.25 -14.51
C TYR A 466 16.36 -4.17 -15.08
N LEU A 467 16.54 -4.25 -16.40
CA LEU A 467 17.84 -4.01 -17.02
C LEU A 467 18.34 -2.59 -16.72
N LEU A 468 17.49 -1.58 -16.89
CA LEU A 468 17.83 -0.20 -16.54
C LEU A 468 18.21 -0.05 -15.05
N ALA A 469 17.50 -0.75 -14.16
CA ALA A 469 17.81 -0.72 -12.73
C ALA A 469 19.16 -1.38 -12.41
N ILE A 470 19.51 -2.46 -13.10
CA ILE A 470 20.81 -3.13 -12.92
C ILE A 470 21.95 -2.25 -13.44
N GLU A 471 21.77 -1.60 -14.61
CA GLU A 471 22.77 -0.71 -15.20
C GLU A 471 23.06 0.55 -14.36
N ASN A 472 22.10 0.99 -13.56
CA ASN A 472 22.21 2.21 -12.74
C ASN A 472 22.60 1.95 -11.28
N TYR A 473 22.81 0.70 -10.89
CA TYR A 473 23.31 0.36 -9.56
C TYR A 473 24.83 0.47 -9.51
#